data_238d904cc124a0e652345a09fccf2d94
#
_entry.id   238d904cc124a0e652345a09fccf2d94
#
_cell.length_a   1.000
_cell.length_b   1.000
_cell.length_c   1.000
_cell.angle_alpha   90.00
_cell.angle_beta   90.00
_cell.angle_gamma   90.00
#
_symmetry.space_group_name_H-M   'P 1'
#
loop_
_entity.id
_entity.type
_entity.pdbx_description
1 polymer ?
#
loop_
_entity_poly.entity_id
_entity_poly.type
_entity_poly.pdbx_seq_one_letter_code
_entity_poly.pdbx_strand_id
1 'polypeptide(L)'
;GLTATPERMDGADILADFCDHIAAEIRLPEALNQKLLCPFNYFGISDSVDISQVSWSRGRYIPSELSNLYTNNDQRVSNIISSLNKYVTDIEDVRALGFCVTQEHAQYMAEKFHLAGLKADYLVSGRNENRKEIRNKLRRKEINYLFVVDIFNEGVDIPEIDTVLFLRPTESLTVFLQQLGRGLRLADGKDCLTVLDFVGNARSEYDFEGKFRAMIGKTNTSIASELEHNFQHVPLGCAIILEKQAREIILKNIRAAISPNRNQLLQKIKNFQHQSDLPLTLKNFVTFYQYPLEIIYKRGCWNRLSYEAGVLKELDSTNEQAWKSCVEKKWLSTESYSYFSFVLSLARKNFQVEVDSLTPNEKSMCLMLHYDIWQNAGGFSSLEASIKAIGRNQDLVKEMIQVLEIRMDQIGFMELEIDLPYDQPLKLHSRYTRDQILAAFG
;
A
#
# COMPACT_ATOMS: atom_id res chain seq x y z
N GLY A 1 -20.83 -9.56 -17.62
CA GLY A 1 -19.57 -9.26 -18.28
C GLY A 1 -18.44 -10.10 -17.73
N LEU A 2 -17.37 -10.21 -18.47
CA LEU A 2 -16.11 -10.83 -18.05
C LEU A 2 -14.99 -9.79 -18.21
N THR A 3 -14.22 -9.55 -17.16
CA THR A 3 -13.07 -8.63 -17.19
C THR A 3 -11.91 -9.19 -16.39
N ALA A 4 -10.68 -8.93 -16.82
CA ALA A 4 -9.48 -9.30 -16.09
C ALA A 4 -9.19 -8.35 -14.90
N THR A 5 -9.77 -7.15 -14.95
CA THR A 5 -9.56 -6.09 -13.94
C THR A 5 -10.87 -5.33 -13.75
N PRO A 6 -11.63 -5.58 -12.69
CA PRO A 6 -12.88 -4.87 -12.42
C PRO A 6 -12.65 -3.41 -12.01
N GLU A 7 -11.48 -3.09 -11.48
CA GLU A 7 -11.11 -1.73 -11.09
C GLU A 7 -10.76 -0.90 -12.34
N ARG A 8 -11.56 0.13 -12.61
CA ARG A 8 -11.32 1.04 -13.74
C ARG A 8 -10.31 2.12 -13.37
N MET A 9 -9.54 2.56 -14.36
CA MET A 9 -8.57 3.64 -14.20
C MET A 9 -9.20 4.99 -13.85
N ASP A 10 -10.46 5.20 -14.25
CA ASP A 10 -11.25 6.41 -13.95
C ASP A 10 -11.95 6.37 -12.58
N GLY A 11 -11.79 5.27 -11.83
CA GLY A 11 -12.42 5.07 -10.54
C GLY A 11 -13.92 4.78 -10.61
N ALA A 12 -14.50 4.62 -11.81
CA ALA A 12 -15.90 4.27 -11.96
C ALA A 12 -16.16 2.84 -11.50
N ASP A 13 -17.20 2.67 -10.70
CA ASP A 13 -17.64 1.35 -10.25
C ASP A 13 -18.48 0.68 -11.35
N ILE A 14 -17.94 -0.41 -11.92
CA ILE A 14 -18.65 -1.18 -12.95
C ILE A 14 -19.72 -2.11 -12.35
N LEU A 15 -19.74 -2.31 -11.03
CA LEU A 15 -20.71 -3.22 -10.38
C LEU A 15 -22.13 -2.73 -10.57
N ALA A 16 -22.35 -1.42 -10.61
CA ALA A 16 -23.66 -0.82 -10.86
C ALA A 16 -24.28 -1.30 -12.19
N ASP A 17 -23.47 -1.57 -13.22
CA ASP A 17 -23.91 -2.10 -14.51
C ASP A 17 -24.24 -3.61 -14.46
N PHE A 18 -23.91 -4.30 -13.34
CA PHE A 18 -24.07 -5.74 -13.12
C PHE A 18 -24.83 -6.07 -11.84
N CYS A 19 -25.80 -5.24 -11.48
CA CYS A 19 -26.67 -5.43 -10.29
C CYS A 19 -25.88 -5.52 -8.98
N ASP A 20 -24.77 -4.81 -8.87
CA ASP A 20 -23.87 -4.79 -7.71
C ASP A 20 -23.39 -6.17 -7.24
N HIS A 21 -23.34 -7.13 -8.18
CA HIS A 21 -22.98 -8.51 -7.87
C HIS A 21 -21.83 -9.04 -8.72
N ILE A 22 -20.80 -9.56 -8.03
CA ILE A 22 -19.70 -10.32 -8.64
C ILE A 22 -20.07 -11.81 -8.56
N ALA A 23 -20.35 -12.43 -9.70
CA ALA A 23 -20.74 -13.84 -9.76
C ALA A 23 -19.55 -14.78 -9.44
N ALA A 24 -18.36 -14.44 -9.88
CA ALA A 24 -17.11 -15.14 -9.57
C ALA A 24 -15.91 -14.22 -9.75
N GLU A 25 -14.93 -14.33 -8.88
CA GLU A 25 -13.67 -13.58 -8.92
C GLU A 25 -12.50 -14.52 -8.66
N ILE A 26 -11.50 -14.51 -9.54
CA ILE A 26 -10.23 -15.21 -9.35
C ILE A 26 -9.12 -14.18 -9.56
N ARG A 27 -8.41 -13.84 -8.50
CA ARG A 27 -7.25 -12.94 -8.54
C ARG A 27 -5.99 -13.64 -9.02
N LEU A 28 -5.00 -12.85 -9.47
CA LEU A 28 -3.74 -13.39 -10.01
C LEU A 28 -3.06 -14.41 -9.10
N PRO A 29 -2.87 -14.18 -7.80
CA PRO A 29 -2.22 -15.17 -6.91
C PRO A 29 -3.03 -16.47 -6.78
N GLU A 30 -4.34 -16.38 -6.79
CA GLU A 30 -5.24 -17.51 -6.73
C GLU A 30 -5.19 -18.33 -8.02
N ALA A 31 -5.20 -17.68 -9.18
CA ALA A 31 -5.05 -18.34 -10.49
C ALA A 31 -3.69 -19.06 -10.61
N LEU A 32 -2.62 -18.49 -10.06
CA LEU A 32 -1.29 -19.12 -10.02
C LEU A 32 -1.29 -20.34 -9.10
N ASN A 33 -1.85 -20.24 -7.89
CA ASN A 33 -1.94 -21.36 -6.94
C ASN A 33 -2.80 -22.51 -7.47
N GLN A 34 -3.82 -22.21 -8.27
CA GLN A 34 -4.65 -23.19 -8.97
C GLN A 34 -4.02 -23.74 -10.27
N LYS A 35 -2.81 -23.29 -10.63
CA LYS A 35 -2.09 -23.67 -11.85
C LYS A 35 -2.84 -23.35 -13.16
N LEU A 36 -3.69 -22.33 -13.12
CA LEU A 36 -4.36 -21.80 -14.31
C LEU A 36 -3.45 -20.90 -15.14
N LEU A 37 -2.36 -20.43 -14.55
CA LEU A 37 -1.31 -19.63 -15.15
C LEU A 37 0.06 -20.22 -14.86
N CYS A 38 1.06 -19.93 -15.69
CA CYS A 38 2.43 -20.36 -15.40
C CYS A 38 3.03 -19.48 -14.29
N PRO A 39 3.89 -20.04 -13.44
CA PRO A 39 4.58 -19.27 -12.40
C PRO A 39 5.52 -18.22 -13.01
N PHE A 40 5.96 -17.27 -12.19
CA PHE A 40 6.88 -16.22 -12.62
C PHE A 40 8.07 -16.06 -11.69
N ASN A 41 9.19 -15.66 -12.26
CA ASN A 41 10.35 -15.13 -11.56
C ASN A 41 10.46 -13.63 -11.87
N TYR A 42 10.16 -12.78 -10.88
CA TYR A 42 10.22 -11.33 -11.00
C TYR A 42 11.55 -10.82 -10.44
N PHE A 43 12.31 -10.13 -11.27
CA PHE A 43 13.57 -9.49 -10.92
C PHE A 43 13.41 -7.97 -10.99
N GLY A 44 13.45 -7.31 -9.83
CA GLY A 44 13.52 -5.85 -9.73
C GLY A 44 14.98 -5.41 -9.82
N ILE A 45 15.33 -4.77 -10.91
CA ILE A 45 16.68 -4.39 -11.30
C ILE A 45 16.82 -2.88 -11.14
N SER A 46 17.93 -2.45 -10.59
CA SER A 46 18.23 -1.01 -10.44
C SER A 46 18.44 -0.36 -11.81
N ASP A 47 17.59 0.60 -12.17
CA ASP A 47 17.83 1.44 -13.34
C ASP A 47 18.77 2.59 -12.99
N SER A 48 19.69 2.90 -13.89
CA SER A 48 20.62 4.01 -13.74
C SER A 48 19.97 5.39 -13.97
N VAL A 49 18.74 5.42 -14.52
CA VAL A 49 18.03 6.64 -14.87
C VAL A 49 17.17 7.12 -13.69
N ASP A 50 17.42 8.35 -13.25
CA ASP A 50 16.56 9.01 -12.24
C ASP A 50 15.36 9.67 -12.92
N ILE A 51 14.16 9.19 -12.57
CA ILE A 51 12.89 9.70 -13.09
C ILE A 51 12.12 10.53 -12.06
N SER A 52 12.70 10.81 -10.90
CA SER A 52 12.03 11.56 -9.82
C SER A 52 11.66 13.00 -10.21
N GLN A 53 12.38 13.58 -11.17
CA GLN A 53 12.17 14.96 -11.66
C GLN A 53 11.27 15.02 -12.90
N VAL A 54 10.91 13.89 -13.51
CA VAL A 54 10.02 13.86 -14.66
C VAL A 54 8.64 14.36 -14.24
N SER A 55 8.04 15.21 -15.07
CA SER A 55 6.74 15.81 -14.80
C SER A 55 5.64 14.75 -14.67
N TRP A 56 4.74 14.98 -13.71
CA TRP A 56 3.62 14.09 -13.39
C TRP A 56 2.29 14.78 -13.64
N SER A 57 1.46 14.20 -14.49
CA SER A 57 0.14 14.75 -14.82
C SER A 57 -0.89 13.64 -14.98
N ARG A 58 -2.09 13.84 -14.42
CA ARG A 58 -3.22 12.90 -14.51
C ARG A 58 -2.87 11.47 -14.13
N GLY A 59 -2.07 11.30 -13.07
CA GLY A 59 -1.70 9.98 -12.53
C GLY A 59 -0.61 9.25 -13.30
N ARG A 60 0.15 9.92 -14.18
CA ARG A 60 1.24 9.33 -14.97
C ARG A 60 2.37 10.30 -15.26
N TYR A 61 3.53 9.75 -15.57
CA TYR A 61 4.66 10.52 -16.11
C TYR A 61 4.35 11.07 -17.49
N ILE A 62 4.97 12.21 -17.86
CA ILE A 62 4.90 12.75 -19.22
C ILE A 62 5.73 11.88 -20.16
N PRO A 63 5.12 11.20 -21.16
CA PRO A 63 5.82 10.21 -21.99
C PRO A 63 7.01 10.78 -22.78
N SER A 64 6.91 12.02 -23.29
CA SER A 64 7.99 12.65 -24.05
C SER A 64 9.22 12.89 -23.22
N GLU A 65 9.07 13.31 -21.95
CA GLU A 65 10.19 13.52 -21.03
C GLU A 65 10.88 12.19 -20.69
N LEU A 66 10.11 11.13 -20.38
CA LEU A 66 10.66 9.79 -20.17
C LEU A 66 11.38 9.26 -21.42
N SER A 67 10.79 9.43 -22.60
CA SER A 67 11.39 8.98 -23.86
C SER A 67 12.76 9.63 -24.09
N ASN A 68 12.86 10.94 -23.85
CA ASN A 68 14.13 11.67 -23.97
C ASN A 68 15.23 11.15 -23.02
N LEU A 69 14.85 10.68 -21.83
CA LEU A 69 15.79 10.10 -20.86
C LEU A 69 16.26 8.69 -21.26
N TYR A 70 15.38 7.94 -21.93
CA TYR A 70 15.64 6.53 -22.25
C TYR A 70 16.24 6.31 -23.65
N THR A 71 15.93 7.18 -24.61
CA THR A 71 16.57 7.19 -25.93
C THR A 71 17.96 7.83 -25.86
N ASN A 72 18.86 7.40 -26.71
CA ASN A 72 20.27 7.85 -26.72
C ASN A 72 21.04 7.57 -25.40
N ASN A 73 20.60 6.56 -24.64
CA ASN A 73 21.25 6.13 -23.40
C ASN A 73 21.84 4.71 -23.56
N ASP A 74 23.00 4.64 -24.21
CA ASP A 74 23.65 3.36 -24.51
C ASP A 74 24.10 2.63 -23.22
N GLN A 75 24.42 3.38 -22.15
CA GLN A 75 24.75 2.79 -20.86
C GLN A 75 23.56 2.01 -20.28
N ARG A 76 22.34 2.57 -20.41
CA ARG A 76 21.13 1.87 -19.98
C ARG A 76 20.89 0.59 -20.78
N VAL A 77 21.07 0.64 -22.10
CA VAL A 77 20.95 -0.56 -22.97
C VAL A 77 21.97 -1.62 -22.54
N SER A 78 23.22 -1.25 -22.30
CA SER A 78 24.25 -2.18 -21.82
C SER A 78 23.86 -2.82 -20.48
N ASN A 79 23.28 -2.05 -19.56
CA ASN A 79 22.77 -2.57 -18.28
C ASN A 79 21.60 -3.55 -18.47
N ILE A 80 20.68 -3.27 -19.42
CA ILE A 80 19.57 -4.16 -19.75
C ILE A 80 20.09 -5.49 -20.30
N ILE A 81 20.99 -5.47 -21.26
CA ILE A 81 21.59 -6.68 -21.86
C ILE A 81 22.41 -7.46 -20.80
N SER A 82 23.16 -6.77 -19.96
CA SER A 82 23.89 -7.39 -18.85
C SER A 82 22.95 -8.08 -17.87
N SER A 83 21.81 -7.47 -17.58
CA SER A 83 20.78 -8.05 -16.73
C SER A 83 20.11 -9.27 -17.36
N LEU A 84 19.88 -9.25 -18.67
CA LEU A 84 19.41 -10.43 -19.41
C LEU A 84 20.39 -11.59 -19.24
N ASN A 85 21.70 -11.37 -19.50
CA ASN A 85 22.74 -12.38 -19.30
C ASN A 85 22.80 -12.94 -17.87
N LYS A 86 22.41 -12.15 -16.88
CA LYS A 86 22.43 -12.52 -15.45
C LYS A 86 21.22 -13.39 -15.05
N TYR A 87 20.03 -13.07 -15.58
CA TYR A 87 18.77 -13.62 -15.07
C TYR A 87 18.06 -14.54 -16.06
N VAL A 88 18.47 -14.59 -17.32
CA VAL A 88 17.92 -15.46 -18.34
C VAL A 88 18.94 -16.53 -18.71
N THR A 89 18.51 -17.75 -18.86
CA THR A 89 19.40 -18.90 -19.08
C THR A 89 20.09 -18.81 -20.43
N ASP A 90 19.37 -18.45 -21.48
CA ASP A 90 19.90 -18.26 -22.84
C ASP A 90 19.19 -17.08 -23.50
N ILE A 91 19.92 -15.97 -23.64
CA ILE A 91 19.36 -14.73 -24.21
C ILE A 91 19.15 -14.80 -25.72
N GLU A 92 19.70 -15.80 -26.39
CA GLU A 92 19.50 -16.03 -27.83
C GLU A 92 18.34 -17.00 -28.12
N ASP A 93 17.81 -17.67 -27.07
CA ASP A 93 16.71 -18.63 -27.19
C ASP A 93 15.44 -18.23 -26.42
N VAL A 94 15.19 -16.95 -26.23
CA VAL A 94 13.99 -16.41 -25.57
C VAL A 94 12.91 -16.00 -26.57
N ARG A 95 11.69 -15.83 -26.05
CA ARG A 95 10.59 -15.06 -26.66
C ARG A 95 10.22 -13.91 -25.74
N ALA A 96 10.93 -12.80 -25.91
CA ALA A 96 10.85 -11.65 -25.02
C ALA A 96 9.92 -10.56 -25.57
N LEU A 97 9.12 -9.97 -24.67
CA LEU A 97 8.28 -8.82 -24.94
C LEU A 97 8.76 -7.64 -24.09
N GLY A 98 9.23 -6.54 -24.74
CA GLY A 98 9.72 -5.34 -24.07
C GLY A 98 8.72 -4.19 -24.16
N PHE A 99 8.24 -3.68 -23.02
CA PHE A 99 7.30 -2.56 -22.95
C PHE A 99 8.04 -1.22 -22.89
N CYS A 100 7.87 -0.40 -23.93
CA CYS A 100 8.51 0.90 -24.10
C CYS A 100 7.55 2.07 -23.86
N VAL A 101 8.11 3.28 -23.67
CA VAL A 101 7.34 4.51 -23.42
C VAL A 101 6.69 5.04 -24.68
N THR A 102 7.50 5.15 -25.76
CA THR A 102 7.10 5.75 -27.06
C THR A 102 7.56 4.87 -28.21
N GLN A 103 7.11 5.22 -29.40
CA GLN A 103 7.53 4.53 -30.63
C GLN A 103 9.03 4.68 -30.88
N GLU A 104 9.57 5.88 -30.63
CA GLU A 104 11.00 6.16 -30.74
C GLU A 104 11.82 5.30 -29.77
N HIS A 105 11.33 5.13 -28.53
CA HIS A 105 11.99 4.26 -27.55
C HIS A 105 11.98 2.80 -28.00
N ALA A 106 10.85 2.29 -28.53
CA ALA A 106 10.77 0.91 -29.01
C ALA A 106 11.69 0.66 -30.20
N GLN A 107 11.74 1.59 -31.16
CA GLN A 107 12.66 1.54 -32.30
C GLN A 107 14.11 1.56 -31.84
N TYR A 108 14.47 2.52 -30.98
CA TYR A 108 15.82 2.64 -30.43
C TYR A 108 16.29 1.35 -29.75
N MET A 109 15.44 0.72 -28.92
CA MET A 109 15.75 -0.54 -28.25
C MET A 109 15.99 -1.67 -29.26
N ALA A 110 15.13 -1.80 -30.28
CA ALA A 110 15.29 -2.82 -31.30
C ALA A 110 16.59 -2.66 -32.08
N GLU A 111 16.93 -1.43 -32.50
CA GLU A 111 18.18 -1.11 -33.19
C GLU A 111 19.40 -1.44 -32.34
N LYS A 112 19.41 -1.06 -31.04
CA LYS A 112 20.53 -1.32 -30.14
C LYS A 112 20.71 -2.80 -29.84
N PHE A 113 19.61 -3.54 -29.65
CA PHE A 113 19.67 -5.00 -29.48
C PHE A 113 20.20 -5.68 -30.74
N HIS A 114 19.77 -5.22 -31.91
CA HIS A 114 20.29 -5.73 -33.17
C HIS A 114 21.81 -5.47 -33.34
N LEU A 115 22.27 -4.26 -32.98
CA LEU A 115 23.70 -3.94 -32.98
C LEU A 115 24.51 -4.79 -32.01
N ALA A 116 23.88 -5.26 -30.92
CA ALA A 116 24.47 -6.19 -29.97
C ALA A 116 24.41 -7.66 -30.41
N GLY A 117 23.93 -7.95 -31.63
CA GLY A 117 23.83 -9.31 -32.20
C GLY A 117 22.57 -10.07 -31.80
N LEU A 118 21.62 -9.43 -31.10
CA LEU A 118 20.37 -10.05 -30.70
C LEU A 118 19.28 -9.84 -31.76
N LYS A 119 18.50 -10.88 -32.06
CA LYS A 119 17.41 -10.84 -33.06
C LYS A 119 16.22 -10.05 -32.46
N ALA A 120 16.13 -8.78 -32.78
CA ALA A 120 15.13 -7.88 -32.23
C ALA A 120 14.32 -7.17 -33.32
N ASP A 121 13.07 -6.86 -33.02
CA ASP A 121 12.18 -6.03 -33.84
C ASP A 121 11.27 -5.19 -32.93
N TYR A 122 10.53 -4.25 -33.49
CA TYR A 122 9.55 -3.44 -32.75
C TYR A 122 8.22 -3.37 -33.48
N LEU A 123 7.15 -3.19 -32.73
CA LEU A 123 5.81 -3.03 -33.26
C LEU A 123 5.14 -1.81 -32.66
N VAL A 124 4.73 -0.89 -33.53
CA VAL A 124 4.13 0.40 -33.19
C VAL A 124 2.92 0.70 -34.10
N SER A 125 2.07 1.63 -33.67
CA SER A 125 0.93 2.10 -34.49
C SER A 125 1.46 2.79 -35.74
N GLY A 126 0.81 2.49 -36.89
CA GLY A 126 1.15 3.12 -38.19
C GLY A 126 2.28 2.45 -38.96
N ARG A 127 2.96 1.44 -38.43
CA ARG A 127 3.87 0.62 -39.21
C ARG A 127 3.06 -0.31 -40.14
N ASN A 128 3.41 -0.32 -41.43
CA ASN A 128 2.67 -1.07 -42.49
C ASN A 128 2.84 -2.61 -42.39
N GLU A 129 3.72 -3.11 -41.53
CA GLU A 129 3.89 -4.54 -41.36
C GLU A 129 2.68 -5.18 -40.68
N ASN A 130 2.30 -6.36 -41.21
CA ASN A 130 1.19 -7.14 -40.69
C ASN A 130 1.52 -7.63 -39.26
N ARG A 131 0.77 -7.14 -38.25
CA ARG A 131 0.90 -7.56 -36.82
C ARG A 131 0.93 -9.09 -36.68
N LYS A 132 0.26 -9.81 -37.56
CA LYS A 132 0.22 -11.27 -37.58
C LYS A 132 1.56 -11.87 -38.00
N GLU A 133 2.27 -11.21 -38.90
CA GLU A 133 3.56 -11.65 -39.38
C GLU A 133 4.66 -11.50 -38.33
N ILE A 134 4.74 -10.34 -37.67
CA ILE A 134 5.70 -10.11 -36.58
C ILE A 134 5.49 -11.11 -35.43
N ARG A 135 4.22 -11.40 -35.06
CA ARG A 135 3.92 -12.44 -34.06
C ARG A 135 4.43 -13.81 -34.48
N ASN A 136 4.26 -14.18 -35.78
CA ASN A 136 4.76 -15.45 -36.27
C ASN A 136 6.28 -15.52 -36.26
N LYS A 137 6.98 -14.40 -36.57
CA LYS A 137 8.44 -14.32 -36.44
C LYS A 137 8.89 -14.59 -35.02
N LEU A 138 8.22 -14.01 -34.01
CA LEU A 138 8.54 -14.26 -32.57
C LEU A 138 8.25 -15.71 -32.18
N ARG A 139 7.12 -16.28 -32.61
CA ARG A 139 6.81 -17.70 -32.37
C ARG A 139 7.86 -18.64 -32.93
N ARG A 140 8.34 -18.38 -34.15
CA ARG A 140 9.34 -19.20 -34.82
C ARG A 140 10.78 -18.91 -34.40
N LYS A 141 10.99 -17.98 -33.47
CA LYS A 141 12.32 -17.51 -33.04
C LYS A 141 13.16 -16.92 -34.20
N GLU A 142 12.49 -16.42 -35.24
CA GLU A 142 13.11 -15.58 -36.28
C GLU A 142 13.54 -14.24 -35.69
N ILE A 143 12.80 -13.76 -34.69
CA ILE A 143 13.19 -12.73 -33.72
C ILE A 143 13.03 -13.29 -32.30
N ASN A 144 13.86 -12.80 -31.35
CA ASN A 144 13.81 -13.20 -29.94
C ASN A 144 13.23 -12.10 -29.06
N TYR A 145 13.37 -10.83 -29.47
CA TYR A 145 12.91 -9.65 -28.73
C TYR A 145 11.94 -8.82 -29.56
N LEU A 146 10.78 -8.55 -29.00
CA LEU A 146 9.78 -7.67 -29.61
C LEU A 146 9.51 -6.49 -28.69
N PHE A 147 9.92 -5.27 -29.13
CA PHE A 147 9.66 -4.05 -28.39
C PHE A 147 8.35 -3.41 -28.81
N VAL A 148 7.51 -3.03 -27.83
CA VAL A 148 6.15 -2.56 -28.08
C VAL A 148 5.82 -1.34 -27.23
N VAL A 149 4.86 -0.55 -27.70
CA VAL A 149 4.19 0.49 -26.93
C VAL A 149 2.76 -0.01 -26.66
N ASP A 150 1.89 0.78 -26.11
CA ASP A 150 0.54 0.45 -25.60
C ASP A 150 -0.36 -0.42 -26.49
N ILE A 151 0.01 -0.65 -27.74
CA ILE A 151 -0.76 -1.46 -28.71
C ILE A 151 -1.02 -2.90 -28.24
N PHE A 152 -0.17 -3.42 -27.36
CA PHE A 152 -0.28 -4.78 -26.85
C PHE A 152 -1.04 -4.88 -25.53
N ASN A 153 -1.66 -3.81 -25.07
CA ASN A 153 -2.54 -3.87 -23.89
C ASN A 153 -3.81 -4.70 -24.18
N GLU A 154 -4.21 -4.85 -25.49
CA GLU A 154 -5.36 -5.68 -25.89
C GLU A 154 -5.06 -6.48 -27.17
N GLY A 155 -5.52 -7.73 -27.22
CA GLY A 155 -5.66 -8.51 -28.44
C GLY A 155 -4.43 -9.27 -28.98
N VAL A 156 -3.28 -9.32 -28.29
CA VAL A 156 -2.15 -10.15 -28.70
C VAL A 156 -2.09 -11.44 -27.90
N ASP A 157 -2.25 -12.54 -28.59
CA ASP A 157 -2.20 -13.89 -28.06
C ASP A 157 -0.92 -14.61 -28.53
N ILE A 158 0.11 -14.61 -27.68
CA ILE A 158 1.35 -15.37 -27.86
C ILE A 158 1.64 -16.06 -26.51
N PRO A 159 1.06 -17.23 -26.25
CA PRO A 159 1.27 -17.95 -25.00
C PRO A 159 2.73 -18.32 -24.76
N GLU A 160 3.49 -18.46 -25.82
CA GLU A 160 4.90 -18.87 -25.82
C GLU A 160 5.87 -17.78 -25.31
N ILE A 161 5.39 -16.55 -25.00
CA ILE A 161 6.23 -15.51 -24.34
C ILE A 161 6.72 -16.04 -23.00
N ASP A 162 8.04 -16.15 -22.84
CA ASP A 162 8.74 -16.65 -21.66
C ASP A 162 9.50 -15.54 -20.89
N THR A 163 9.68 -14.38 -21.50
CA THR A 163 10.40 -13.24 -20.91
C THR A 163 9.65 -11.94 -21.14
N VAL A 164 9.54 -11.10 -20.10
CA VAL A 164 8.94 -9.77 -20.15
C VAL A 164 9.92 -8.75 -19.59
N LEU A 165 10.11 -7.65 -20.32
CA LEU A 165 10.95 -6.51 -19.94
C LEU A 165 10.07 -5.29 -19.72
N PHE A 166 9.98 -4.82 -18.47
CA PHE A 166 9.39 -3.52 -18.15
C PHE A 166 10.47 -2.44 -18.28
N LEU A 167 10.55 -1.81 -19.45
CA LEU A 167 11.53 -0.78 -19.79
C LEU A 167 11.01 0.64 -19.50
N ARG A 168 9.84 0.72 -18.94
CA ARG A 168 9.20 1.97 -18.47
C ARG A 168 8.50 1.76 -17.15
N PRO A 169 8.32 2.82 -16.34
CA PRO A 169 7.39 2.74 -15.22
C PRO A 169 5.97 2.48 -15.73
N THR A 170 5.26 1.57 -15.07
CA THR A 170 3.85 1.29 -15.39
C THR A 170 3.00 1.76 -14.23
N GLU A 171 2.40 2.95 -14.37
CA GLU A 171 1.72 3.68 -13.29
C GLU A 171 0.35 3.09 -12.97
N SER A 172 -0.29 2.44 -13.95
CA SER A 172 -1.58 1.79 -13.79
C SER A 172 -1.40 0.32 -13.41
N LEU A 173 -1.95 -0.07 -12.26
CA LEU A 173 -2.00 -1.47 -11.84
C LEU A 173 -2.71 -2.35 -12.87
N THR A 174 -3.81 -1.88 -13.45
CA THR A 174 -4.54 -2.57 -14.51
C THR A 174 -3.64 -2.85 -15.72
N VAL A 175 -2.91 -1.84 -16.18
CA VAL A 175 -1.97 -1.98 -17.31
C VAL A 175 -0.84 -2.95 -16.96
N PHE A 176 -0.28 -2.83 -15.74
CA PHE A 176 0.75 -3.76 -15.29
C PHE A 176 0.28 -5.22 -15.29
N LEU A 177 -0.90 -5.50 -14.75
CA LEU A 177 -1.47 -6.85 -14.71
C LEU A 177 -1.80 -7.38 -16.12
N GLN A 178 -2.28 -6.51 -17.02
CA GLN A 178 -2.52 -6.87 -18.43
C GLN A 178 -1.22 -7.21 -19.17
N GLN A 179 -0.17 -6.43 -18.95
CA GLN A 179 1.16 -6.66 -19.53
C GLN A 179 1.80 -7.94 -18.97
N LEU A 180 1.79 -8.12 -17.65
CA LEU A 180 2.28 -9.33 -17.00
C LEU A 180 1.51 -10.57 -17.44
N GLY A 181 0.18 -10.47 -17.52
CA GLY A 181 -0.71 -11.54 -17.95
C GLY A 181 -0.45 -12.07 -19.37
N ARG A 182 0.19 -11.28 -20.23
CA ARG A 182 0.60 -11.75 -21.57
C ARG A 182 1.61 -12.89 -21.48
N GLY A 183 2.54 -12.80 -20.53
CA GLY A 183 3.55 -13.82 -20.30
C GLY A 183 3.12 -14.92 -19.34
N LEU A 184 2.01 -14.82 -18.64
CA LEU A 184 1.58 -15.84 -17.65
C LEU A 184 0.76 -17.00 -18.25
N ARG A 185 0.50 -16.99 -19.55
CA ARG A 185 -0.24 -18.07 -20.20
C ARG A 185 0.58 -19.35 -20.23
N LEU A 186 -0.10 -20.46 -20.05
CA LEU A 186 0.52 -21.80 -20.20
C LEU A 186 0.85 -22.04 -21.67
N ALA A 187 2.01 -22.62 -21.93
CA ALA A 187 2.44 -23.07 -23.24
C ALA A 187 3.38 -24.27 -23.11
N ASP A 188 3.39 -25.14 -24.11
CA ASP A 188 4.27 -26.30 -24.12
C ASP A 188 5.74 -25.86 -24.12
N GLY A 189 6.54 -26.49 -23.28
CA GLY A 189 7.96 -26.21 -23.13
C GLY A 189 8.28 -24.89 -22.40
N LYS A 190 7.29 -24.32 -21.68
CA LYS A 190 7.47 -23.13 -20.87
C LYS A 190 7.21 -23.43 -19.39
N ASP A 191 8.26 -23.43 -18.58
CA ASP A 191 8.21 -23.73 -17.17
C ASP A 191 7.78 -22.54 -16.32
N CYS A 192 8.27 -21.33 -16.63
CA CYS A 192 7.96 -20.10 -15.93
C CYS A 192 8.07 -18.86 -16.86
N LEU A 193 7.55 -17.75 -16.38
CA LEU A 193 7.76 -16.42 -16.96
C LEU A 193 8.91 -15.72 -16.25
N THR A 194 9.94 -15.29 -16.97
CA THR A 194 10.96 -14.39 -16.44
C THR A 194 10.54 -12.93 -16.64
N VAL A 195 10.52 -12.16 -15.57
CA VAL A 195 10.15 -10.74 -15.61
C VAL A 195 11.32 -9.90 -15.13
N LEU A 196 11.82 -9.01 -15.98
CA LEU A 196 12.83 -8.02 -15.63
C LEU A 196 12.18 -6.64 -15.58
N ASP A 197 12.16 -6.04 -14.41
CA ASP A 197 11.57 -4.72 -14.18
C ASP A 197 12.65 -3.73 -13.74
N PHE A 198 12.89 -2.72 -14.57
CA PHE A 198 13.94 -1.74 -14.36
C PHE A 198 13.43 -0.59 -13.51
N VAL A 199 13.81 -0.61 -12.24
CA VAL A 199 13.33 0.30 -11.20
C VAL A 199 14.30 1.47 -11.06
N GLY A 200 13.90 2.64 -11.58
CA GLY A 200 14.57 3.92 -11.34
C GLY A 200 14.09 4.61 -10.07
N ASN A 201 14.75 5.69 -9.69
CA ASN A 201 14.33 6.55 -8.59
C ASN A 201 13.03 7.25 -8.99
N ALA A 202 11.91 6.72 -8.54
CA ALA A 202 10.57 7.15 -8.92
C ALA A 202 10.02 8.25 -7.99
N ARG A 203 9.02 8.98 -8.46
CA ARG A 203 8.25 9.94 -7.64
C ARG A 203 7.46 9.21 -6.54
N SER A 204 7.13 9.93 -5.47
CA SER A 204 6.33 9.40 -4.34
C SER A 204 4.90 9.00 -4.74
N GLU A 205 4.39 9.54 -5.85
CA GLU A 205 3.07 9.21 -6.40
C GLU A 205 3.02 7.85 -7.10
N TYR A 206 4.18 7.24 -7.41
CA TYR A 206 4.22 5.92 -8.03
C TYR A 206 3.90 4.82 -7.01
N ASP A 207 2.91 3.99 -7.29
CA ASP A 207 2.38 2.98 -6.34
C ASP A 207 3.08 1.62 -6.45
N PHE A 208 4.26 1.51 -5.86
CA PHE A 208 4.94 0.21 -5.71
C PHE A 208 4.18 -0.75 -4.79
N GLU A 209 3.50 -0.24 -3.76
CA GLU A 209 2.78 -1.07 -2.80
C GLU A 209 1.65 -1.86 -3.48
N GLY A 210 0.81 -1.16 -4.27
CA GLY A 210 -0.26 -1.80 -5.03
C GLY A 210 0.26 -2.82 -6.05
N LYS A 211 1.37 -2.52 -6.72
CA LYS A 211 2.02 -3.41 -7.67
C LYS A 211 2.44 -4.74 -7.04
N PHE A 212 3.17 -4.71 -5.93
CA PHE A 212 3.60 -5.94 -5.23
C PHE A 212 2.42 -6.66 -4.59
N ARG A 213 1.47 -5.93 -4.02
CA ARG A 213 0.25 -6.51 -3.45
C ARG A 213 -0.54 -7.32 -4.49
N ALA A 214 -0.63 -6.84 -5.72
CA ALA A 214 -1.32 -7.56 -6.79
C ALA A 214 -0.62 -8.88 -7.18
N MET A 215 0.71 -8.95 -7.04
CA MET A 215 1.48 -10.16 -7.33
C MET A 215 1.41 -11.20 -6.21
N ILE A 216 1.44 -10.79 -4.93
CA ILE A 216 1.45 -11.71 -3.79
C ILE A 216 0.07 -12.01 -3.21
N GLY A 217 -0.92 -11.15 -3.46
CA GLY A 217 -2.28 -11.30 -2.95
C GLY A 217 -2.45 -10.85 -1.51
N LYS A 218 -3.49 -11.36 -0.86
CA LYS A 218 -3.81 -11.07 0.53
C LYS A 218 -2.79 -11.72 1.47
N THR A 219 -2.26 -10.94 2.39
CA THR A 219 -1.38 -11.42 3.47
C THR A 219 -1.68 -10.64 4.74
N ASN A 220 -1.20 -11.13 5.88
CA ASN A 220 -1.32 -10.43 7.17
C ASN A 220 -0.14 -9.49 7.43
N THR A 221 0.74 -9.31 6.44
CA THR A 221 1.94 -8.48 6.52
C THR A 221 1.87 -7.32 5.51
N SER A 222 2.51 -6.19 5.84
CA SER A 222 2.67 -5.07 4.92
C SER A 222 3.64 -5.41 3.79
N ILE A 223 3.54 -4.71 2.64
CA ILE A 223 4.53 -4.85 1.56
C ILE A 223 5.92 -4.43 2.01
N ALA A 224 6.04 -3.44 2.90
CA ALA A 224 7.33 -3.06 3.48
C ALA A 224 7.96 -4.23 4.25
N SER A 225 7.16 -4.95 5.06
CA SER A 225 7.62 -6.15 5.76
C SER A 225 7.98 -7.29 4.80
N GLU A 226 7.18 -7.52 3.75
CA GLU A 226 7.50 -8.50 2.71
C GLU A 226 8.84 -8.20 2.02
N LEU A 227 9.10 -6.92 1.69
CA LEU A 227 10.36 -6.46 1.13
C LEU A 227 11.55 -6.73 2.07
N GLU A 228 11.40 -6.47 3.36
CA GLU A 228 12.45 -6.70 4.36
C GLU A 228 12.76 -8.20 4.53
N HIS A 229 11.75 -9.06 4.38
CA HIS A 229 11.86 -10.51 4.55
C HIS A 229 11.91 -11.31 3.22
N ASN A 230 12.26 -10.65 2.09
CA ASN A 230 12.42 -11.27 0.76
C ASN A 230 11.15 -11.97 0.24
N PHE A 231 9.97 -11.41 0.47
CA PHE A 231 8.69 -11.90 -0.04
C PHE A 231 8.41 -13.37 0.32
N GLN A 232 8.08 -13.61 1.57
CA GLN A 232 7.79 -14.97 2.06
C GLN A 232 6.45 -15.54 1.57
N HIS A 233 5.52 -14.68 1.16
CA HIS A 233 4.15 -15.04 0.79
C HIS A 233 3.88 -14.89 -0.72
N VAL A 234 4.79 -15.38 -1.56
CA VAL A 234 4.55 -15.45 -3.01
C VAL A 234 3.72 -16.66 -3.40
N PRO A 235 2.95 -16.63 -4.51
CA PRO A 235 2.24 -17.79 -5.02
C PRO A 235 3.17 -18.97 -5.32
N LEU A 236 2.63 -20.18 -5.33
CA LEU A 236 3.40 -21.41 -5.54
C LEU A 236 4.20 -21.38 -6.85
N GLY A 237 5.48 -21.68 -6.76
CA GLY A 237 6.41 -21.71 -7.88
C GLY A 237 6.88 -20.34 -8.35
N CYS A 238 6.40 -19.25 -7.75
CA CYS A 238 6.83 -17.89 -8.06
C CYS A 238 7.97 -17.40 -7.16
N ALA A 239 8.74 -16.43 -7.65
CA ALA A 239 9.75 -15.73 -6.87
C ALA A 239 9.74 -14.24 -7.19
N ILE A 240 10.03 -13.41 -6.18
CA ILE A 240 10.29 -11.97 -6.31
C ILE A 240 11.67 -11.70 -5.73
N ILE A 241 12.59 -11.28 -6.57
CA ILE A 241 13.99 -11.03 -6.23
C ILE A 241 14.30 -9.59 -6.60
N LEU A 242 14.74 -8.78 -5.63
CA LEU A 242 15.11 -7.40 -5.86
C LEU A 242 16.60 -7.19 -5.66
N GLU A 243 17.23 -6.50 -6.58
CA GLU A 243 18.59 -5.99 -6.35
C GLU A 243 18.57 -5.03 -5.15
N LYS A 244 19.69 -4.98 -4.42
CA LYS A 244 19.79 -4.20 -3.19
C LYS A 244 19.36 -2.73 -3.38
N GLN A 245 19.86 -2.08 -4.41
CA GLN A 245 19.53 -0.69 -4.71
C GLN A 245 18.05 -0.51 -5.13
N ALA A 246 17.50 -1.41 -5.95
CA ALA A 246 16.10 -1.39 -6.31
C ALA A 246 15.20 -1.53 -5.07
N ARG A 247 15.55 -2.45 -4.16
CA ARG A 247 14.86 -2.62 -2.88
C ARG A 247 14.86 -1.34 -2.04
N GLU A 248 16.01 -0.68 -1.92
CA GLU A 248 16.15 0.58 -1.17
C GLU A 248 15.29 1.69 -1.78
N ILE A 249 15.28 1.82 -3.11
CA ILE A 249 14.42 2.78 -3.83
C ILE A 249 12.95 2.51 -3.55
N ILE A 250 12.51 1.27 -3.66
CA ILE A 250 11.11 0.87 -3.43
C ILE A 250 10.72 1.11 -1.98
N LEU A 251 11.53 0.70 -1.01
CA LEU A 251 11.28 0.93 0.41
C LEU A 251 11.20 2.42 0.74
N LYS A 252 12.10 3.23 0.18
CA LYS A 252 12.07 4.69 0.33
C LYS A 252 10.78 5.28 -0.23
N ASN A 253 10.33 4.84 -1.40
CA ASN A 253 9.08 5.30 -2.01
C ASN A 253 7.87 4.90 -1.15
N ILE A 254 7.76 3.63 -0.74
CA ILE A 254 6.67 3.15 0.13
C ILE A 254 6.66 3.93 1.44
N ARG A 255 7.83 4.17 2.05
CA ARG A 255 7.95 4.96 3.29
C ARG A 255 7.63 6.45 3.07
N ALA A 256 7.98 7.03 1.93
CA ALA A 256 7.63 8.42 1.58
C ALA A 256 6.12 8.57 1.33
N ALA A 257 5.46 7.54 0.84
CA ALA A 257 3.99 7.47 0.73
C ALA A 257 3.27 7.34 2.10
N ILE A 258 4.02 7.36 3.23
CA ILE A 258 3.51 7.24 4.62
C ILE A 258 2.62 8.42 5.03
N SER A 259 2.46 9.46 4.24
CA SER A 259 1.51 10.55 4.54
C SER A 259 0.42 10.66 3.46
N PRO A 260 -0.46 9.65 3.37
CA PRO A 260 -1.53 9.69 2.37
C PRO A 260 -2.38 10.95 2.56
N ASN A 261 -2.82 11.56 1.47
CA ASN A 261 -3.87 12.55 1.55
C ASN A 261 -5.20 11.89 1.95
N ARG A 262 -6.23 12.71 2.27
CA ARG A 262 -7.51 12.17 2.73
C ARG A 262 -8.12 11.16 1.74
N ASN A 263 -8.12 11.45 0.45
CA ASN A 263 -8.72 10.58 -0.57
C ASN A 263 -7.96 9.25 -0.71
N GLN A 264 -6.64 9.27 -0.67
CA GLN A 264 -5.82 8.06 -0.66
C GLN A 264 -6.09 7.20 0.58
N LEU A 265 -6.26 7.84 1.74
CA LEU A 265 -6.59 7.12 2.98
C LEU A 265 -7.96 6.46 2.89
N LEU A 266 -8.98 7.16 2.38
CA LEU A 266 -10.33 6.59 2.16
C LEU A 266 -10.30 5.40 1.19
N GLN A 267 -9.54 5.48 0.11
CA GLN A 267 -9.37 4.36 -0.82
C GLN A 267 -8.68 3.15 -0.15
N LYS A 268 -7.65 3.39 0.66
CA LYS A 268 -6.99 2.31 1.42
C LYS A 268 -7.93 1.66 2.43
N ILE A 269 -8.76 2.43 3.12
CA ILE A 269 -9.79 1.91 4.04
C ILE A 269 -10.80 1.05 3.27
N LYS A 270 -11.34 1.57 2.15
CA LYS A 270 -12.28 0.86 1.28
C LYS A 270 -11.71 -0.47 0.78
N ASN A 271 -10.45 -0.47 0.39
CA ASN A 271 -9.81 -1.62 -0.24
C ASN A 271 -9.11 -2.57 0.75
N PHE A 272 -9.12 -2.29 2.05
CA PHE A 272 -8.40 -3.09 3.05
C PHE A 272 -8.76 -4.57 3.04
N GLN A 273 -10.06 -4.89 2.96
CA GLN A 273 -10.55 -6.28 2.94
C GLN A 273 -10.19 -7.04 1.65
N HIS A 274 -9.85 -6.32 0.58
CA HIS A 274 -9.31 -6.92 -0.65
C HIS A 274 -7.81 -7.20 -0.56
N GLN A 275 -7.12 -6.56 0.39
CA GLN A 275 -5.66 -6.64 0.56
C GLN A 275 -5.22 -7.48 1.76
N SER A 276 -6.12 -7.74 2.70
CA SER A 276 -5.85 -8.48 3.94
C SER A 276 -7.05 -9.35 4.33
N ASP A 277 -6.78 -10.49 4.96
CA ASP A 277 -7.80 -11.34 5.60
C ASP A 277 -8.14 -10.88 7.02
N LEU A 278 -7.45 -9.87 7.54
CA LEU A 278 -7.74 -9.29 8.85
C LEU A 278 -9.07 -8.52 8.82
N PRO A 279 -9.86 -8.56 9.90
CA PRO A 279 -11.02 -7.69 10.01
C PRO A 279 -10.60 -6.21 9.98
N LEU A 280 -11.40 -5.38 9.32
CA LEU A 280 -11.13 -3.94 9.24
C LEU A 280 -11.39 -3.29 10.60
N THR A 281 -10.34 -3.09 11.37
CA THR A 281 -10.32 -2.33 12.63
C THR A 281 -9.22 -1.28 12.55
N LEU A 282 -9.28 -0.24 13.37
CA LEU A 282 -8.23 0.78 13.43
C LEU A 282 -6.86 0.12 13.73
N LYS A 283 -6.82 -0.78 14.72
CA LYS A 283 -5.59 -1.48 15.11
C LYS A 283 -5.00 -2.29 13.96
N ASN A 284 -5.81 -3.11 13.29
CA ASN A 284 -5.36 -3.92 12.16
C ASN A 284 -4.91 -3.05 10.99
N PHE A 285 -5.64 -1.97 10.71
CA PHE A 285 -5.32 -1.05 9.62
C PHE A 285 -3.98 -0.34 9.83
N VAL A 286 -3.77 0.27 11.01
CA VAL A 286 -2.51 0.98 11.28
C VAL A 286 -1.32 0.04 11.38
N THR A 287 -1.51 -1.17 11.92
CA THR A 287 -0.47 -2.20 11.98
C THR A 287 -0.11 -2.72 10.58
N PHE A 288 -1.13 -2.99 9.76
CA PHE A 288 -0.93 -3.50 8.39
C PHE A 288 -0.17 -2.50 7.51
N TYR A 289 -0.56 -1.21 7.52
CA TYR A 289 0.12 -0.18 6.72
C TYR A 289 1.31 0.45 7.44
N GLN A 290 1.61 0.07 8.68
CA GLN A 290 2.63 0.67 9.55
C GLN A 290 2.42 2.20 9.71
N TYR A 291 1.15 2.62 9.78
CA TYR A 291 0.83 4.04 9.95
C TYR A 291 0.82 4.43 11.42
N PRO A 292 1.48 5.52 11.81
CA PRO A 292 1.26 6.11 13.11
C PRO A 292 -0.16 6.71 13.20
N LEU A 293 -0.74 6.69 14.40
CA LEU A 293 -2.10 7.21 14.64
C LEU A 293 -2.29 8.66 14.19
N GLU A 294 -1.21 9.47 14.23
CA GLU A 294 -1.19 10.85 13.78
C GLU A 294 -1.68 11.02 12.33
N ILE A 295 -1.37 10.07 11.47
CA ILE A 295 -1.81 10.09 10.07
C ILE A 295 -3.32 10.01 9.97
N ILE A 296 -3.92 9.15 10.77
CA ILE A 296 -5.37 8.95 10.82
C ILE A 296 -6.03 10.22 11.37
N TYR A 297 -5.66 10.62 12.60
CA TYR A 297 -6.35 11.68 13.32
C TYR A 297 -6.16 13.07 12.72
N LYS A 298 -5.05 13.36 12.03
CA LYS A 298 -4.91 14.55 11.18
C LYS A 298 -5.96 14.64 10.09
N ARG A 299 -6.55 13.54 9.65
CA ARG A 299 -7.54 13.47 8.56
C ARG A 299 -8.97 13.34 9.06
N GLY A 300 -9.19 12.74 10.23
CA GLY A 300 -10.50 12.54 10.86
C GLY A 300 -10.45 11.44 11.92
N CYS A 301 -11.55 11.24 12.65
CA CYS A 301 -11.72 10.05 13.48
C CYS A 301 -11.86 8.81 12.60
N TRP A 302 -11.48 7.65 13.12
CA TRP A 302 -11.54 6.40 12.38
C TRP A 302 -12.95 6.06 11.87
N ASN A 303 -13.96 6.23 12.74
CA ASN A 303 -15.35 5.96 12.37
C ASN A 303 -15.85 6.91 11.27
N ARG A 304 -15.45 8.20 11.30
CA ARG A 304 -15.73 9.18 10.25
C ARG A 304 -15.13 8.76 8.92
N LEU A 305 -13.85 8.39 8.93
CA LEU A 305 -13.13 7.95 7.72
C LEU A 305 -13.72 6.66 7.18
N SER A 306 -14.10 5.71 8.03
CA SER A 306 -14.73 4.44 7.65
C SER A 306 -16.13 4.66 7.05
N TYR A 307 -16.89 5.62 7.57
CA TYR A 307 -18.18 6.02 7.02
C TYR A 307 -18.03 6.65 5.62
N GLU A 308 -17.11 7.61 5.48
CA GLU A 308 -16.84 8.27 4.19
C GLU A 308 -16.25 7.33 3.15
N ALA A 309 -15.50 6.30 3.57
CA ALA A 309 -15.03 5.23 2.70
C ALA A 309 -16.15 4.25 2.27
N GLY A 310 -17.36 4.40 2.82
CA GLY A 310 -18.50 3.53 2.53
C GLY A 310 -18.44 2.15 3.19
N VAL A 311 -17.57 1.97 4.19
CA VAL A 311 -17.41 0.70 4.94
C VAL A 311 -18.37 0.66 6.13
N LEU A 312 -18.53 1.79 6.81
CA LEU A 312 -19.51 1.96 7.90
C LEU A 312 -20.80 2.53 7.32
N LYS A 313 -21.96 1.90 7.62
CA LYS A 313 -23.25 2.29 7.06
C LYS A 313 -23.90 3.49 7.77
N GLU A 314 -23.65 3.62 9.06
CA GLU A 314 -24.22 4.67 9.91
C GLU A 314 -23.09 5.30 10.73
N LEU A 315 -23.22 6.57 11.09
CA LEU A 315 -22.27 7.30 11.88
C LEU A 315 -22.97 8.11 12.96
N ASP A 316 -22.69 7.77 14.22
CA ASP A 316 -22.98 8.65 15.35
C ASP A 316 -21.83 9.63 15.54
N SER A 317 -22.05 10.92 15.33
CA SER A 317 -21.07 11.99 15.49
C SER A 317 -21.05 12.63 16.87
N THR A 318 -21.83 12.10 17.82
CA THR A 318 -21.85 12.60 19.21
C THR A 318 -20.45 12.55 19.81
N ASN A 319 -19.97 13.68 20.30
CA ASN A 319 -18.64 13.87 20.90
C ASN A 319 -17.43 13.67 19.96
N GLU A 320 -17.65 13.48 18.66
CA GLU A 320 -16.57 13.19 17.69
C GLU A 320 -15.45 14.26 17.71
N GLN A 321 -15.83 15.55 17.72
CA GLN A 321 -14.85 16.64 17.68
C GLN A 321 -14.04 16.73 18.99
N ALA A 322 -14.68 16.49 20.13
CA ALA A 322 -14.00 16.44 21.43
C ALA A 322 -13.00 15.28 21.47
N TRP A 323 -13.43 14.12 20.99
CA TRP A 323 -12.60 12.93 20.86
C TRP A 323 -11.40 13.15 19.95
N LYS A 324 -11.62 13.66 18.72
CA LYS A 324 -10.54 13.97 17.79
C LYS A 324 -9.51 14.88 18.43
N SER A 325 -9.96 15.95 19.08
CA SER A 325 -9.09 16.92 19.75
C SER A 325 -8.30 16.29 20.91
N CYS A 326 -8.92 15.39 21.67
CA CYS A 326 -8.28 14.64 22.73
C CYS A 326 -7.11 13.81 22.18
N VAL A 327 -7.35 13.01 21.15
CA VAL A 327 -6.29 12.19 20.54
C VAL A 327 -5.17 13.07 20.01
N GLU A 328 -5.47 14.02 19.13
CA GLU A 328 -4.46 14.85 18.45
C GLU A 328 -3.60 15.68 19.42
N LYS A 329 -4.21 16.27 20.43
CA LYS A 329 -3.53 17.24 21.31
C LYS A 329 -3.01 16.66 22.60
N LYS A 330 -3.52 15.50 23.02
CA LYS A 330 -3.22 14.91 24.32
C LYS A 330 -2.66 13.50 24.19
N TRP A 331 -3.44 12.56 23.75
CA TRP A 331 -3.11 11.13 23.82
C TRP A 331 -1.97 10.70 22.90
N LEU A 332 -1.74 11.39 21.77
CA LEU A 332 -0.56 11.14 20.93
C LEU A 332 0.75 11.53 21.63
N SER A 333 0.70 12.46 22.58
CA SER A 333 1.87 12.91 23.35
C SER A 333 1.97 12.28 24.73
N THR A 334 0.90 11.61 25.21
CA THR A 334 0.87 10.95 26.52
C THR A 334 1.49 9.56 26.40
N GLU A 335 2.38 9.23 27.33
CA GLU A 335 3.02 7.92 27.45
C GLU A 335 2.93 7.47 28.92
N SER A 336 1.74 7.06 29.36
CA SER A 336 1.51 6.48 30.68
C SER A 336 0.65 5.23 30.57
N TYR A 337 1.25 4.10 30.90
CA TYR A 337 0.57 2.80 30.88
C TYR A 337 -0.52 2.73 31.94
N SER A 338 -0.24 3.19 33.16
CA SER A 338 -1.18 3.17 34.30
C SER A 338 -2.40 4.04 34.00
N TYR A 339 -2.22 5.26 33.47
CA TYR A 339 -3.33 6.13 33.08
C TYR A 339 -4.17 5.51 31.96
N PHE A 340 -3.54 5.05 30.89
CA PHE A 340 -4.27 4.42 29.78
C PHE A 340 -4.96 3.11 30.19
N SER A 341 -4.35 2.30 31.07
CA SER A 341 -4.96 1.09 31.60
C SER A 341 -6.20 1.41 32.43
N PHE A 342 -6.16 2.45 33.25
CA PHE A 342 -7.33 2.92 34.01
C PHE A 342 -8.44 3.38 33.05
N VAL A 343 -8.14 4.25 32.09
CA VAL A 343 -9.14 4.73 31.11
C VAL A 343 -9.71 3.58 30.29
N LEU A 344 -8.89 2.61 29.89
CA LEU A 344 -9.32 1.39 29.19
C LEU A 344 -10.32 0.58 30.03
N SER A 345 -10.08 0.48 31.36
CA SER A 345 -11.00 -0.18 32.28
C SER A 345 -12.36 0.49 32.34
N LEU A 346 -12.40 1.84 32.31
CA LEU A 346 -13.63 2.62 32.25
C LEU A 346 -14.34 2.45 30.88
N ALA A 347 -13.59 2.51 29.79
CA ALA A 347 -14.13 2.33 28.44
C ALA A 347 -14.79 0.96 28.26
N ARG A 348 -14.18 -0.11 28.76
CA ARG A 348 -14.73 -1.48 28.74
C ARG A 348 -16.02 -1.61 29.56
N LYS A 349 -16.24 -0.76 30.57
CA LYS A 349 -17.48 -0.61 31.34
C LYS A 349 -18.40 0.47 30.77
N ASN A 350 -18.15 0.93 29.55
CA ASN A 350 -18.88 2.01 28.90
C ASN A 350 -18.97 3.28 29.75
N PHE A 351 -17.90 3.61 30.46
CA PHE A 351 -17.78 4.77 31.35
C PHE A 351 -18.87 4.84 32.44
N GLN A 352 -19.46 3.69 32.80
CA GLN A 352 -20.36 3.59 33.96
C GLN A 352 -19.50 3.48 35.21
N VAL A 353 -19.45 4.57 35.97
CA VAL A 353 -18.59 4.70 37.15
C VAL A 353 -19.32 5.48 38.23
N GLU A 354 -19.14 5.05 39.49
CA GLU A 354 -19.51 5.80 40.70
C GLU A 354 -18.25 6.45 41.23
N VAL A 355 -18.05 7.74 40.97
CA VAL A 355 -16.80 8.44 41.27
C VAL A 355 -16.51 8.45 42.76
N ASP A 356 -17.55 8.48 43.62
CA ASP A 356 -17.36 8.48 45.07
C ASP A 356 -16.75 7.17 45.58
N SER A 357 -16.90 6.06 44.89
CA SER A 357 -16.33 4.74 45.24
C SER A 357 -14.85 4.57 44.87
N LEU A 358 -14.29 5.49 44.07
CA LEU A 358 -12.93 5.42 43.59
C LEU A 358 -11.91 5.88 44.63
N THR A 359 -10.69 5.36 44.50
CA THR A 359 -9.53 5.84 45.27
C THR A 359 -9.17 7.28 44.89
N PRO A 360 -8.43 8.02 45.73
CA PRO A 360 -7.99 9.38 45.39
C PRO A 360 -7.25 9.47 44.04
N ASN A 361 -6.34 8.55 43.79
CA ASN A 361 -5.61 8.48 42.53
C ASN A 361 -6.53 8.24 41.31
N GLU A 362 -7.51 7.35 41.42
CA GLU A 362 -8.48 7.09 40.37
C GLU A 362 -9.41 8.29 40.13
N LYS A 363 -9.79 9.03 41.18
CA LYS A 363 -10.54 10.29 41.04
C LYS A 363 -9.72 11.33 40.29
N SER A 364 -8.45 11.47 40.59
CA SER A 364 -7.55 12.36 39.85
C SER A 364 -7.39 11.93 38.41
N MET A 365 -7.29 10.62 38.10
CA MET A 365 -7.29 10.11 36.71
C MET A 365 -8.62 10.36 35.98
N CYS A 366 -9.77 10.31 36.67
CA CYS A 366 -11.05 10.74 36.09
C CYS A 366 -11.05 12.24 35.79
N LEU A 367 -10.43 13.07 36.63
CA LEU A 367 -10.30 14.50 36.39
C LEU A 367 -9.38 14.78 35.17
N MET A 368 -8.25 14.06 35.07
CA MET A 368 -7.39 14.11 33.88
C MET A 368 -8.18 13.78 32.63
N LEU A 369 -8.97 12.69 32.63
CA LEU A 369 -9.81 12.28 31.51
C LEU A 369 -10.88 13.33 31.14
N HIS A 370 -11.50 13.95 32.15
CA HIS A 370 -12.43 15.05 31.94
C HIS A 370 -11.77 16.18 31.14
N TYR A 371 -10.59 16.65 31.55
CA TYR A 371 -9.88 17.73 30.85
C TYR A 371 -9.29 17.29 29.51
N ASP A 372 -8.96 16.01 29.34
CA ASP A 372 -8.55 15.49 28.03
C ASP A 372 -9.65 15.58 27.00
N ILE A 373 -10.88 15.22 27.35
CA ILE A 373 -12.02 15.17 26.43
C ILE A 373 -12.71 16.54 26.32
N TRP A 374 -13.07 17.14 27.46
CA TRP A 374 -13.96 18.28 27.50
C TRP A 374 -13.22 19.64 27.60
N GLN A 375 -11.95 19.61 28.02
CA GLN A 375 -11.19 20.82 28.35
C GLN A 375 -11.94 21.64 29.44
N ASN A 376 -12.20 22.91 29.16
CA ASN A 376 -12.98 23.79 30.05
C ASN A 376 -14.46 23.87 29.62
N ALA A 377 -14.89 23.02 28.69
CA ALA A 377 -16.23 23.00 28.15
C ALA A 377 -17.07 21.88 28.77
N GLY A 378 -18.35 21.94 28.53
CA GLY A 378 -19.28 20.83 28.85
C GLY A 378 -20.36 21.15 29.84
N GLY A 379 -20.15 22.08 30.78
CA GLY A 379 -21.19 22.50 31.72
C GLY A 379 -21.83 21.37 32.52
N PHE A 380 -21.03 20.32 32.87
CA PHE A 380 -21.53 19.15 33.58
C PHE A 380 -21.78 19.47 35.06
N SER A 381 -22.81 18.88 35.63
CA SER A 381 -23.21 19.04 37.03
C SER A 381 -22.24 18.37 38.01
N SER A 382 -21.49 17.36 37.56
CA SER A 382 -20.49 16.63 38.35
C SER A 382 -19.44 15.97 37.46
N LEU A 383 -18.31 15.57 38.05
CA LEU A 383 -17.27 14.78 37.38
C LEU A 383 -17.86 13.46 36.86
N GLU A 384 -18.68 12.79 37.65
CA GLU A 384 -19.34 11.56 37.26
C GLU A 384 -20.23 11.74 36.01
N ALA A 385 -21.02 12.82 35.96
CA ALA A 385 -21.83 13.13 34.80
C ALA A 385 -21.00 13.35 33.53
N SER A 386 -19.83 13.97 33.67
CA SER A 386 -18.93 14.20 32.54
C SER A 386 -18.29 12.91 32.03
N ILE A 387 -17.90 12.00 32.91
CA ILE A 387 -17.34 10.69 32.54
C ILE A 387 -18.41 9.82 31.87
N LYS A 388 -19.60 9.72 32.46
CA LYS A 388 -20.73 8.97 31.85
C LYS A 388 -21.14 9.51 30.47
N ALA A 389 -20.98 10.81 30.22
CA ALA A 389 -21.28 11.43 28.93
C ALA A 389 -20.38 10.93 27.78
N ILE A 390 -19.15 10.47 28.08
CA ILE A 390 -18.23 9.88 27.10
C ILE A 390 -18.85 8.60 26.53
N GLY A 391 -19.46 7.78 27.37
CA GLY A 391 -20.08 6.49 27.00
C GLY A 391 -21.36 6.57 26.16
N ARG A 392 -21.87 7.76 25.83
CA ARG A 392 -23.11 7.90 25.06
C ARG A 392 -22.98 7.40 23.64
N ASN A 393 -21.83 7.56 23.02
CA ASN A 393 -21.55 7.07 21.65
C ASN A 393 -20.76 5.77 21.72
N GLN A 394 -21.44 4.65 21.51
CA GLN A 394 -20.87 3.31 21.62
C GLN A 394 -19.78 3.02 20.57
N ASP A 395 -19.91 3.57 19.36
CA ASP A 395 -18.93 3.36 18.32
C ASP A 395 -17.66 4.16 18.58
N LEU A 396 -17.81 5.34 19.16
CA LEU A 396 -16.68 6.13 19.65
C LEU A 396 -15.94 5.41 20.78
N VAL A 397 -16.66 4.78 21.71
CA VAL A 397 -16.05 3.97 22.80
C VAL A 397 -15.25 2.81 22.24
N LYS A 398 -15.76 2.11 21.21
CA LYS A 398 -15.01 1.05 20.52
C LYS A 398 -13.72 1.58 19.84
N GLU A 399 -13.79 2.75 19.21
CA GLU A 399 -12.62 3.42 18.64
C GLU A 399 -11.62 3.81 19.73
N MET A 400 -12.09 4.37 20.86
CA MET A 400 -11.27 4.69 22.04
C MET A 400 -10.48 3.49 22.56
N ILE A 401 -11.14 2.34 22.71
CA ILE A 401 -10.50 1.10 23.19
C ILE A 401 -9.33 0.74 22.25
N GLN A 402 -9.52 0.81 20.94
CA GLN A 402 -8.47 0.49 19.98
C GLN A 402 -7.30 1.48 20.06
N VAL A 403 -7.57 2.79 20.20
CA VAL A 403 -6.52 3.81 20.36
C VAL A 403 -5.71 3.55 21.64
N LEU A 404 -6.38 3.27 22.76
CA LEU A 404 -5.72 2.98 24.04
C LEU A 404 -4.84 1.73 23.91
N GLU A 405 -5.34 0.65 23.34
CA GLU A 405 -4.57 -0.58 23.14
C GLU A 405 -3.34 -0.33 22.26
N ILE A 406 -3.49 0.40 21.15
CA ILE A 406 -2.36 0.77 20.28
C ILE A 406 -1.33 1.61 21.05
N ARG A 407 -1.77 2.61 21.80
CA ARG A 407 -0.86 3.47 22.59
C ARG A 407 -0.13 2.69 23.70
N MET A 408 -0.84 1.81 24.39
CA MET A 408 -0.24 0.96 25.44
C MET A 408 0.80 -0.01 24.86
N ASP A 409 0.54 -0.60 23.69
CA ASP A 409 1.49 -1.47 22.97
C ASP A 409 2.78 -0.71 22.55
N GLN A 410 2.73 0.61 22.40
CA GLN A 410 3.87 1.46 22.05
C GLN A 410 4.73 1.87 23.26
N ILE A 411 4.24 1.71 24.50
CA ILE A 411 4.98 2.06 25.71
C ILE A 411 5.95 0.92 26.03
N GLY A 412 7.24 1.15 25.77
CA GLY A 412 8.31 0.17 25.92
C GLY A 412 9.13 0.29 27.22
N PHE A 413 8.66 1.03 28.21
CA PHE A 413 9.38 1.25 29.47
C PHE A 413 8.51 0.89 30.67
N MET A 414 9.17 0.65 31.82
CA MET A 414 8.50 0.38 33.08
C MET A 414 8.26 1.69 33.86
N GLU A 415 7.01 1.91 34.24
CA GLU A 415 6.63 3.01 35.13
C GLU A 415 7.05 2.71 36.57
N LEU A 416 7.51 3.74 37.29
CA LEU A 416 7.86 3.64 38.70
C LEU A 416 7.00 4.63 39.52
N GLU A 417 6.74 4.27 40.78
CA GLU A 417 6.05 5.15 41.72
C GLU A 417 6.90 6.39 42.02
N ILE A 418 6.23 7.51 42.25
CA ILE A 418 6.85 8.72 42.77
C ILE A 418 6.59 8.72 44.26
N ASP A 419 7.65 8.72 45.06
CA ASP A 419 7.55 8.79 46.53
C ASP A 419 7.25 10.24 46.97
N LEU A 420 5.98 10.53 47.22
CA LEU A 420 5.50 11.83 47.67
C LEU A 420 4.60 11.63 48.91
N PRO A 421 4.52 12.63 49.84
CA PRO A 421 3.72 12.54 51.07
C PRO A 421 2.19 12.65 50.82
N TYR A 422 1.74 12.67 49.61
CA TYR A 422 0.32 12.73 49.20
C TYR A 422 0.04 11.86 47.97
N ASP A 423 -1.20 11.41 47.85
CA ASP A 423 -1.66 10.60 46.73
C ASP A 423 -1.68 11.40 45.46
N GLN A 424 -1.10 10.85 44.38
CA GLN A 424 -1.12 11.40 43.06
C GLN A 424 -0.93 10.28 42.00
N PRO A 425 -1.57 10.34 40.83
CA PRO A 425 -1.58 9.24 39.82
C PRO A 425 -0.37 9.24 38.87
N LEU A 426 0.52 10.24 38.96
CA LEU A 426 1.65 10.35 37.99
C LEU A 426 2.74 9.33 38.35
N LYS A 427 3.43 8.84 37.31
CA LYS A 427 4.52 7.85 37.43
C LYS A 427 5.83 8.39 36.86
N LEU A 428 6.96 7.96 37.39
CA LEU A 428 8.28 8.23 36.83
C LEU A 428 8.41 7.55 35.46
N HIS A 429 9.18 8.14 34.60
CA HIS A 429 9.42 7.76 33.19
C HIS A 429 8.22 7.97 32.26
N SER A 430 7.04 8.27 32.81
CA SER A 430 5.84 8.56 31.99
C SER A 430 5.83 9.99 31.47
N ARG A 431 5.16 10.21 30.36
CA ARG A 431 4.91 11.53 29.78
C ARG A 431 3.45 11.92 29.90
N TYR A 432 3.23 13.12 30.36
CA TYR A 432 1.90 13.71 30.50
C TYR A 432 1.85 15.07 29.85
N THR A 433 0.69 15.48 29.40
CA THR A 433 0.46 16.86 28.99
C THR A 433 0.39 17.77 30.21
N ARG A 434 0.61 19.08 30.00
CA ARG A 434 0.49 20.08 31.07
C ARG A 434 -0.85 20.01 31.79
N ASP A 435 -1.94 19.88 31.02
CA ASP A 435 -3.29 19.86 31.58
C ASP A 435 -3.54 18.60 32.42
N GLN A 436 -2.98 17.46 32.02
CA GLN A 436 -3.03 16.23 32.80
C GLN A 436 -2.28 16.37 34.11
N ILE A 437 -1.09 16.99 34.09
CA ILE A 437 -0.33 17.25 35.32
C ILE A 437 -1.13 18.17 36.26
N LEU A 438 -1.69 19.27 35.75
CA LEU A 438 -2.49 20.18 36.56
C LEU A 438 -3.72 19.47 37.15
N ALA A 439 -4.42 18.68 36.34
CA ALA A 439 -5.57 17.91 36.80
C ALA A 439 -5.24 16.81 37.83
N ALA A 440 -4.02 16.27 37.80
CA ALA A 440 -3.57 15.27 38.76
C ALA A 440 -3.41 15.83 40.18
N PHE A 441 -3.18 17.13 40.29
CA PHE A 441 -3.02 17.81 41.60
C PHE A 441 -4.27 18.59 42.05
N GLY A 442 -5.37 18.59 41.29
CA GLY A 442 -6.63 19.28 41.60
C GLY A 442 -6.65 20.66 40.96
#